data_a83db9ee606708b850c4ed0ad8c45627
#
_entry.id   a83db9ee606708b850c4ed0ad8c45627
#
_cell.length_a   1.000
_cell.length_b   1.000
_cell.length_c   1.000
_cell.angle_alpha   90.00
_cell.angle_beta   90.00
_cell.angle_gamma   90.00
#
_symmetry.space_group_name_H-M   'P 1'
#
loop_
_entity.id
_entity.type
_entity.pdbx_description
1 polymer ?
#
loop_
_entity_poly.entity_id
_entity_poly.type
_entity_poly.pdbx_seq_one_letter_code
_entity_poly.pdbx_strand_id
1 'polypeptide(L)'
;MNILQISFHTSPFGSIGKFDSGGLNVYVQQISKQLSNENNVTVVTAEKAENFKTDNLDFYSLDLFEPGLSVDDKEIHLQEFKIKLEENFELENFDIIHAHYWLSGLVAKQISEEKNIPYIFTSHSLGIFLEGYNKERVDLSLIHI
;
A
#
# COMPACT_ATOMS: atom_id res chain seq x y z
N MET A 1 13.34 -3.56 -13.26
CA MET A 1 11.96 -3.02 -13.28
C MET A 1 11.83 -1.92 -12.24
N ASN A 2 10.93 -0.99 -12.47
CA ASN A 2 10.52 0.02 -11.47
C ASN A 2 9.22 -0.45 -10.83
N ILE A 3 9.25 -0.75 -9.55
CA ILE A 3 8.13 -1.34 -8.80
C ILE A 3 7.60 -0.32 -7.80
N LEU A 4 6.30 -0.02 -7.88
CA LEU A 4 5.60 0.76 -6.86
C LEU A 4 4.92 -0.20 -5.88
N GLN A 5 5.31 -0.17 -4.61
CA GLN A 5 4.60 -0.89 -3.55
C GLN A 5 3.75 0.08 -2.74
N ILE A 6 2.47 -0.25 -2.58
CA ILE A 6 1.51 0.54 -1.80
C ILE A 6 1.18 -0.22 -0.52
N SER A 7 1.53 0.35 0.62
CA SER A 7 1.12 -0.06 1.96
C SER A 7 0.37 1.09 2.63
N PHE A 8 -0.87 1.35 2.16
CA PHE A 8 -1.64 2.54 2.51
C PHE A 8 -1.81 2.71 4.02
N HIS A 9 -2.33 1.69 4.70
CA HIS A 9 -2.88 1.82 6.06
C HIS A 9 -1.84 1.78 7.17
N THR A 10 -0.60 1.34 6.90
CA THR A 10 0.46 1.22 7.89
C THR A 10 1.83 1.32 7.25
N SER A 11 2.76 1.95 7.96
CA SER A 11 4.15 2.07 7.53
C SER A 11 4.91 0.75 7.75
N PRO A 12 5.43 0.12 6.68
CA PRO A 12 6.22 -1.10 6.84
C PRO A 12 7.60 -0.88 7.47
N PHE A 13 8.06 0.35 7.50
CA PHE A 13 9.37 0.73 8.05
C PHE A 13 9.29 1.48 9.39
N GLY A 14 8.11 1.49 9.99
CA GLY A 14 7.89 2.03 11.33
C GLY A 14 8.37 1.07 12.45
N SER A 15 8.14 1.46 13.70
CA SER A 15 8.48 0.62 14.86
C SER A 15 7.63 -0.64 14.90
N ILE A 16 8.25 -1.80 14.66
CA ILE A 16 7.60 -3.11 14.75
C ILE A 16 7.04 -3.32 16.17
N GLY A 17 5.79 -3.80 16.26
CA GLY A 17 5.14 -4.12 17.53
C GLY A 17 4.44 -2.95 18.22
N LYS A 18 4.39 -1.78 17.59
CA LYS A 18 3.57 -0.64 18.04
C LYS A 18 2.39 -0.43 17.11
N PHE A 19 1.21 -0.17 17.69
CA PHE A 19 -0.05 0.05 16.96
C PHE A 19 -0.38 -1.12 16.02
N ASP A 20 -0.67 -0.86 14.75
CA ASP A 20 -1.02 -1.84 13.72
C ASP A 20 0.17 -2.55 13.08
N SER A 21 1.38 -2.34 13.58
CA SER A 21 2.59 -2.94 13.00
C SER A 21 2.71 -4.42 13.37
N GLY A 22 2.33 -5.29 12.45
CA GLY A 22 2.32 -6.73 12.61
C GLY A 22 2.98 -7.47 11.45
N GLY A 23 2.50 -8.69 11.20
CA GLY A 23 3.04 -9.57 10.15
C GLY A 23 3.05 -8.95 8.75
N LEU A 24 2.05 -8.11 8.41
CA LEU A 24 2.01 -7.39 7.15
C LEU A 24 3.25 -6.49 6.97
N ASN A 25 3.59 -5.69 7.99
CA ASN A 25 4.71 -4.79 7.90
C ASN A 25 6.04 -5.52 7.73
N VAL A 26 6.23 -6.61 8.48
CA VAL A 26 7.40 -7.49 8.31
C VAL A 26 7.46 -8.05 6.89
N TYR A 27 6.34 -8.53 6.36
CA TYR A 27 6.26 -9.06 5.01
C TYR A 27 6.63 -8.00 3.97
N VAL A 28 5.99 -6.82 4.02
CA VAL A 28 6.26 -5.74 3.05
C VAL A 28 7.72 -5.29 3.14
N GLN A 29 8.26 -5.14 4.34
CA GLN A 29 9.66 -4.78 4.53
C GLN A 29 10.61 -5.82 3.90
N GLN A 30 10.38 -7.10 4.15
CA GLN A 30 11.25 -8.17 3.64
C GLN A 30 11.15 -8.31 2.11
N ILE A 31 9.94 -8.30 1.55
CA ILE A 31 9.77 -8.41 0.11
C ILE A 31 10.34 -7.19 -0.62
N SER A 32 10.19 -5.98 -0.07
CA SER A 32 10.79 -4.77 -0.65
C SER A 32 12.32 -4.85 -0.70
N LYS A 33 12.94 -5.28 0.39
CA LYS A 33 14.39 -5.50 0.44
C LYS A 33 14.85 -6.57 -0.54
N GLN A 34 14.11 -7.66 -0.67
CA GLN A 34 14.46 -8.74 -1.58
C GLN A 34 14.33 -8.32 -3.04
N LEU A 35 13.24 -7.62 -3.39
CA LEU A 35 13.02 -7.10 -4.74
C LEU A 35 14.04 -6.05 -5.14
N SER A 36 14.51 -5.23 -4.20
CA SER A 36 15.49 -4.17 -4.46
C SER A 36 16.89 -4.68 -4.83
N ASN A 37 17.16 -5.97 -4.67
CA ASN A 37 18.43 -6.56 -5.14
C ASN A 37 18.58 -6.50 -6.68
N GLU A 38 17.48 -6.53 -7.43
CA GLU A 38 17.49 -6.58 -8.90
C GLU A 38 16.57 -5.53 -9.55
N ASN A 39 15.84 -4.74 -8.74
CA ASN A 39 14.85 -3.79 -9.22
C ASN A 39 14.94 -2.46 -8.46
N ASN A 40 14.41 -1.39 -9.04
CA ASN A 40 14.15 -0.16 -8.31
C ASN A 40 12.78 -0.26 -7.63
N VAL A 41 12.74 -0.19 -6.32
CA VAL A 41 11.53 -0.34 -5.52
C VAL A 41 11.22 0.97 -4.81
N THR A 42 10.02 1.48 -5.02
CA THR A 42 9.47 2.61 -4.27
C THR A 42 8.30 2.11 -3.42
N VAL A 43 8.39 2.30 -2.12
CA VAL A 43 7.33 1.94 -1.16
C VAL A 43 6.67 3.21 -0.68
N VAL A 44 5.34 3.28 -0.73
CA VAL A 44 4.57 4.45 -0.31
C VAL A 44 3.49 4.06 0.70
N THR A 45 3.38 4.84 1.76
CA THR A 45 2.33 4.74 2.79
C THR A 45 1.61 6.06 2.97
N ALA A 46 0.36 6.02 3.46
CA ALA A 46 -0.37 7.21 3.90
C ALA A 46 -0.06 7.57 5.36
N GLU A 47 0.29 6.59 6.18
CA GLU A 47 0.62 6.79 7.58
C GLU A 47 1.91 7.59 7.73
N LYS A 48 1.93 8.53 8.66
CA LYS A 48 3.10 9.36 8.99
C LYS A 48 4.28 8.52 9.43
N ALA A 49 5.39 8.68 8.74
CA ALA A 49 6.65 8.00 9.00
C ALA A 49 7.83 8.78 8.43
N GLU A 50 9.03 8.42 8.83
CA GLU A 50 10.25 9.02 8.33
C GLU A 50 10.64 8.44 6.96
N ASN A 51 10.82 9.30 5.96
CA ASN A 51 11.22 8.91 4.61
C ASN A 51 12.70 8.52 4.57
N PHE A 52 13.04 7.60 3.66
CA PHE A 52 14.44 7.33 3.33
C PHE A 52 14.63 6.98 1.85
N LYS A 53 15.86 7.11 1.39
CA LYS A 53 16.30 6.71 0.05
C LYS A 53 17.58 5.91 0.13
N THR A 54 17.65 4.88 -0.70
CA THR A 54 18.86 4.09 -0.95
C THR A 54 19.08 3.99 -2.46
N ASP A 55 20.08 3.21 -2.89
CA ASP A 55 20.35 3.04 -4.33
C ASP A 55 19.16 2.43 -5.09
N ASN A 56 18.47 1.46 -4.49
CA ASN A 56 17.40 0.70 -5.16
C ASN A 56 16.11 0.56 -4.35
N LEU A 57 16.02 1.13 -3.15
CA LEU A 57 14.84 1.08 -2.29
C LEU A 57 14.58 2.45 -1.68
N ASP A 58 13.50 3.07 -2.12
CA ASP A 58 13.01 4.33 -1.59
C ASP A 58 11.72 4.10 -0.80
N PHE A 59 11.58 4.83 0.30
CA PHE A 59 10.38 4.81 1.12
C PHE A 59 9.85 6.22 1.35
N TYR A 60 8.54 6.40 1.11
CA TYR A 60 7.85 7.66 1.28
C TYR A 60 6.58 7.51 2.12
N SER A 61 6.43 8.37 3.10
CA SER A 61 5.16 8.66 3.76
C SER A 61 4.53 9.90 3.13
N LEU A 62 3.24 9.82 2.80
CA LEU A 62 2.46 10.98 2.33
C LEU A 62 1.82 11.76 3.48
N ASP A 63 2.02 11.33 4.72
CA ASP A 63 1.65 12.02 5.97
C ASP A 63 0.18 12.48 6.01
N LEU A 64 -0.75 11.54 5.78
CA LEU A 64 -2.18 11.80 5.81
C LEU A 64 -2.81 11.59 7.19
N PHE A 65 -2.23 10.67 7.99
CA PHE A 65 -2.70 10.38 9.34
C PHE A 65 -1.57 9.83 10.23
N GLU A 66 -1.77 10.02 11.53
CA GLU A 66 -0.86 9.50 12.56
C GLU A 66 -1.02 7.98 12.73
N PRO A 67 0.03 7.26 13.18
CA PRO A 67 -0.06 5.85 13.56
C PRO A 67 -1.13 5.60 14.64
N GLY A 68 -1.81 4.45 14.55
CA GLY A 68 -2.81 4.01 15.52
C GLY A 68 -4.25 4.43 15.22
N LEU A 69 -4.49 5.08 14.08
CA LEU A 69 -5.85 5.34 13.60
C LEU A 69 -6.55 4.02 13.24
N SER A 70 -7.86 3.93 13.45
CA SER A 70 -8.63 2.74 13.04
C SER A 70 -8.65 2.58 11.51
N VAL A 71 -8.86 1.36 11.01
CA VAL A 71 -8.94 1.12 9.56
C VAL A 71 -10.08 1.92 8.93
N ASP A 72 -11.21 2.04 9.64
CA ASP A 72 -12.37 2.79 9.20
C ASP A 72 -12.08 4.28 9.03
N ASP A 73 -11.34 4.85 9.98
CA ASP A 73 -10.95 6.25 9.93
C ASP A 73 -9.88 6.51 8.85
N LYS A 74 -9.08 5.49 8.50
CA LYS A 74 -8.10 5.57 7.41
C LYS A 74 -8.76 5.58 6.04
N GLU A 75 -9.86 4.86 5.85
CA GLU A 75 -10.54 4.70 4.55
C GLU A 75 -10.93 6.05 3.92
N ILE A 76 -11.34 7.02 4.73
CA ILE A 76 -11.73 8.37 4.25
C ILE A 76 -10.59 9.11 3.53
N HIS A 77 -9.33 8.71 3.75
CA HIS A 77 -8.14 9.31 3.14
C HIS A 77 -7.72 8.66 1.81
N LEU A 78 -8.44 7.64 1.31
CA LEU A 78 -8.06 6.93 0.08
C LEU A 78 -7.95 7.84 -1.14
N GLN A 79 -8.94 8.73 -1.33
CA GLN A 79 -8.95 9.63 -2.48
C GLN A 79 -7.81 10.66 -2.39
N GLU A 80 -7.57 11.22 -1.21
CA GLU A 80 -6.46 12.14 -0.99
C GLU A 80 -5.11 11.45 -1.21
N PHE A 81 -4.98 10.21 -0.78
CA PHE A 81 -3.77 9.43 -1.00
C PHE A 81 -3.48 9.24 -2.50
N LYS A 82 -4.51 8.87 -3.28
CA LYS A 82 -4.38 8.73 -4.73
C LYS A 82 -3.92 10.04 -5.38
N ILE A 83 -4.56 11.16 -5.04
CA ILE A 83 -4.18 12.48 -5.56
C ILE A 83 -2.72 12.79 -5.23
N LYS A 84 -2.31 12.62 -3.98
CA LYS A 84 -0.91 12.85 -3.58
C LYS A 84 0.08 11.91 -4.24
N LEU A 85 -0.29 10.66 -4.50
CA LEU A 85 0.54 9.76 -5.31
C LEU A 85 0.80 10.34 -6.71
N GLU A 86 -0.26 10.80 -7.38
CA GLU A 86 -0.18 11.38 -8.73
C GLU A 86 0.59 12.71 -8.76
N GLU A 87 0.51 13.52 -7.68
CA GLU A 87 1.25 14.77 -7.57
C GLU A 87 2.74 14.59 -7.29
N ASN A 88 3.11 13.52 -6.56
CA ASN A 88 4.48 13.30 -6.12
C ASN A 88 5.27 12.35 -7.03
N PHE A 89 4.60 11.53 -7.83
CA PHE A 89 5.23 10.53 -8.68
C PHE A 89 4.67 10.54 -10.10
N GLU A 90 5.54 10.44 -11.08
CA GLU A 90 5.16 10.12 -12.45
C GLU A 90 4.85 8.63 -12.53
N LEU A 91 3.57 8.26 -12.29
CA LEU A 91 3.15 6.86 -12.13
C LEU A 91 3.43 6.03 -13.37
N GLU A 92 3.42 6.63 -14.55
CA GLU A 92 3.73 6.00 -15.84
C GLU A 92 5.16 5.46 -15.92
N ASN A 93 6.05 5.87 -15.02
CA ASN A 93 7.43 5.36 -14.96
C ASN A 93 7.52 4.03 -14.19
N PHE A 94 6.45 3.58 -13.54
CA PHE A 94 6.43 2.27 -12.90
C PHE A 94 5.95 1.19 -13.86
N ASP A 95 6.65 0.06 -13.84
CA ASP A 95 6.31 -1.12 -14.66
C ASP A 95 5.17 -1.94 -14.04
N ILE A 96 5.03 -1.89 -12.71
CA ILE A 96 4.03 -2.65 -11.96
C ILE A 96 3.76 -2.01 -10.60
N ILE A 97 2.50 -2.16 -10.13
CA ILE A 97 2.09 -1.80 -8.78
C ILE A 97 1.89 -3.08 -7.96
N HIS A 98 2.47 -3.14 -6.75
CA HIS A 98 2.19 -4.20 -5.78
C HIS A 98 1.46 -3.61 -4.57
N ALA A 99 0.19 -3.92 -4.46
CA ALA A 99 -0.69 -3.42 -3.39
C ALA A 99 -0.81 -4.43 -2.25
N HIS A 100 -0.65 -3.95 -1.02
CA HIS A 100 -0.74 -4.74 0.20
C HIS A 100 -1.96 -4.32 1.01
N TYR A 101 -2.84 -5.27 1.30
CA TYR A 101 -4.11 -5.07 1.99
C TYR A 101 -5.19 -4.41 1.11
N TRP A 102 -6.47 -4.59 1.46
CA TRP A 102 -7.59 -4.21 0.61
C TRP A 102 -7.67 -2.71 0.27
N LEU A 103 -7.35 -1.82 1.24
CA LEU A 103 -7.31 -0.37 1.00
C LEU A 103 -6.31 0.01 -0.09
N SER A 104 -5.10 -0.58 -0.04
CA SER A 104 -4.09 -0.40 -1.09
C SER A 104 -4.54 -0.98 -2.43
N GLY A 105 -5.27 -2.11 -2.39
CA GLY A 105 -5.84 -2.75 -3.57
C GLY A 105 -6.85 -1.86 -4.31
N LEU A 106 -7.70 -1.13 -3.58
CA LEU A 106 -8.65 -0.18 -4.16
C LEU A 106 -7.94 0.94 -4.94
N VAL A 107 -6.91 1.52 -4.34
CA VAL A 107 -6.11 2.58 -5.00
C VAL A 107 -5.36 2.02 -6.21
N ALA A 108 -4.70 0.87 -6.08
CA ALA A 108 -3.95 0.25 -7.16
C ALA A 108 -4.84 -0.10 -8.36
N LYS A 109 -6.06 -0.60 -8.11
CA LYS A 109 -7.05 -0.88 -9.14
C LYS A 109 -7.40 0.39 -9.93
N GLN A 110 -7.73 1.48 -9.25
CA GLN A 110 -8.05 2.76 -9.92
C GLN A 110 -6.89 3.26 -10.78
N ILE A 111 -5.67 3.29 -10.23
CA ILE A 111 -4.48 3.72 -10.97
C ILE A 111 -4.22 2.80 -12.17
N SER A 112 -4.35 1.48 -11.99
CA SER A 112 -4.18 0.50 -13.07
C SER A 112 -5.14 0.75 -14.23
N GLU A 113 -6.42 1.01 -13.93
CA GLU A 113 -7.45 1.29 -14.94
C GLU A 113 -7.21 2.63 -15.66
N GLU A 114 -6.77 3.66 -14.94
CA GLU A 114 -6.56 5.00 -15.50
C GLU A 114 -5.23 5.13 -16.28
N LYS A 115 -4.18 4.47 -15.80
CA LYS A 115 -2.82 4.61 -16.35
C LYS A 115 -2.35 3.40 -17.17
N ASN A 116 -3.15 2.34 -17.21
CA ASN A 116 -2.81 1.07 -17.87
C ASN A 116 -1.51 0.44 -17.32
N ILE A 117 -1.31 0.49 -16.00
CA ILE A 117 -0.18 -0.12 -15.29
C ILE A 117 -0.67 -1.41 -14.65
N PRO A 118 -0.04 -2.57 -14.91
CA PRO A 118 -0.45 -3.82 -14.26
C PRO A 118 -0.25 -3.76 -12.75
N TYR A 119 -1.11 -4.45 -11.98
CA TYR A 119 -0.92 -4.53 -10.55
C TYR A 119 -1.07 -5.96 -10.02
N ILE A 120 -0.39 -6.19 -8.88
CA ILE A 120 -0.49 -7.40 -8.06
C ILE A 120 -1.12 -7.01 -6.74
N PHE A 121 -1.99 -7.85 -6.23
CA PHE A 121 -2.65 -7.65 -4.94
C PHE A 121 -2.32 -8.79 -3.98
N THR A 122 -1.79 -8.44 -2.80
CA THR A 122 -1.62 -9.36 -1.66
C THR A 122 -2.61 -8.97 -0.58
N SER A 123 -3.61 -9.83 -0.35
CA SER A 123 -4.73 -9.52 0.56
C SER A 123 -4.34 -9.39 2.03
N HIS A 124 -3.36 -10.16 2.50
CA HIS A 124 -2.96 -10.35 3.91
C HIS A 124 -4.09 -10.84 4.83
N SER A 125 -5.33 -10.54 4.49
CA SER A 125 -6.55 -11.10 5.04
C SER A 125 -7.61 -11.15 3.94
N LEU A 126 -8.40 -12.21 3.90
CA LEU A 126 -9.47 -12.33 2.92
C LEU A 126 -10.75 -11.72 3.49
N GLY A 127 -11.27 -10.68 2.83
CA GLY A 127 -12.49 -9.99 3.22
C GLY A 127 -13.69 -10.92 3.39
N ILE A 128 -13.75 -12.02 2.61
CA ILE A 128 -14.80 -13.03 2.71
C ILE A 128 -14.91 -13.65 4.11
N PHE A 129 -13.82 -13.75 4.85
CA PHE A 129 -13.85 -14.23 6.23
C PHE A 129 -14.36 -13.18 7.23
N LEU A 130 -14.41 -11.91 6.81
CA LEU A 130 -14.95 -10.81 7.60
C LEU A 130 -16.44 -10.59 7.35
N GLU A 131 -17.02 -11.25 6.34
CA GLU A 131 -18.44 -11.11 5.95
C GLU A 131 -19.42 -11.45 7.11
N GLY A 132 -19.02 -12.34 7.99
CA GLY A 132 -19.77 -12.67 9.22
C GLY A 132 -19.78 -11.56 10.27
N TYR A 133 -18.83 -10.60 10.17
CA TYR A 133 -18.65 -9.51 11.12
C TYR A 133 -19.13 -8.15 10.59
N ASN A 134 -19.12 -7.93 9.27
CA ASN A 134 -19.51 -6.64 8.71
C ASN A 134 -19.83 -6.75 7.21
N LYS A 135 -21.07 -7.15 6.88
CA LYS A 135 -21.52 -7.40 5.50
C LYS A 135 -21.43 -6.21 4.54
N GLU A 136 -21.35 -4.98 5.06
CA GLU A 136 -21.40 -3.76 4.26
C GLU A 136 -20.02 -3.34 3.69
N ARG A 137 -18.93 -4.02 4.08
CA ARG A 137 -17.55 -3.57 3.82
C ARG A 137 -16.73 -4.45 2.90
N VAL A 138 -17.27 -5.54 2.41
CA VAL A 138 -16.50 -6.44 1.54
C VAL A 138 -16.71 -6.05 0.09
N ASP A 139 -15.75 -5.37 -0.49
CA ASP A 139 -15.67 -5.24 -1.95
C ASP A 139 -15.20 -6.55 -2.55
N LEU A 140 -16.16 -7.39 -2.91
CA LEU A 140 -15.93 -8.70 -3.52
C LEU A 140 -15.16 -8.61 -4.86
N SER A 141 -15.07 -7.43 -5.46
CA SER A 141 -14.32 -7.24 -6.71
C SER A 141 -12.81 -7.47 -6.53
N LEU A 142 -12.29 -7.33 -5.29
CA LEU A 142 -10.89 -7.62 -4.98
C LEU A 142 -10.59 -9.13 -4.80
N ILE A 143 -11.61 -9.97 -4.69
CA ILE A 143 -11.43 -11.42 -4.52
C ILE A 143 -11.21 -12.13 -5.86
N HIS A 144 -11.56 -11.49 -6.97
CA HIS A 144 -11.51 -12.05 -8.32
C HIS A 144 -10.32 -11.56 -9.16
N ILE A 145 -9.30 -11.05 -8.50
CA ILE A 145 -8.08 -10.59 -9.19
C ILE A 145 -7.12 -11.74 -9.42
#